data_2a82c1b839bf641fc7ff040e83bf1b69
#
_entry.id   2a82c1b839bf641fc7ff040e83bf1b69
#
_cell.length_a   1.000
_cell.length_b   1.000
_cell.length_c   1.000
_cell.angle_alpha   90.00
_cell.angle_beta   90.00
_cell.angle_gamma   90.00
#
_symmetry.space_group_name_H-M   'P 1'
#
loop_
_entity.id
_entity.type
_entity.pdbx_description
1 polymer ?
#
loop_
_entity_poly.entity_id
_entity_poly.type
_entity_poly.pdbx_seq_one_letter_code
_entity_poly.pdbx_strand_id
1 'polypeptide(L)' 'MDTNLDVPGIIKRAKQALNLKRDSELAEFLGVSRATVTNWAARNSIDFRLLLDKLGNTVD' A
#
# COMPACT_ATOMS: atom_id res chain seq x y z
N MET A 1 -4.19 -9.33 22.30
CA MET A 1 -3.46 -8.85 21.13
C MET A 1 -4.33 -7.99 20.24
N ASP A 2 -3.86 -6.85 19.95
CA ASP A 2 -4.56 -5.94 19.07
C ASP A 2 -4.45 -6.43 17.64
N THR A 3 -5.59 -6.65 17.01
CA THR A 3 -5.60 -7.15 15.65
C THR A 3 -5.95 -6.07 14.65
N ASN A 4 -6.04 -4.84 15.10
CA ASN A 4 -6.37 -3.74 14.21
C ASN A 4 -5.24 -3.50 13.22
N LEU A 5 -5.62 -3.41 11.95
CA LEU A 5 -4.69 -3.05 10.91
C LEU A 5 -4.60 -1.53 10.84
N ASP A 6 -3.39 -1.03 10.75
CA ASP A 6 -3.17 0.40 10.53
C ASP A 6 -2.85 0.60 9.06
N VAL A 7 -3.89 0.53 8.23
CA VAL A 7 -3.70 0.63 6.79
C VAL A 7 -3.05 1.94 6.37
N PRO A 8 -3.46 3.11 6.90
CA PRO A 8 -2.75 4.34 6.57
C PRO A 8 -1.26 4.26 6.92
N GLY A 9 -0.93 3.64 8.04
CA GLY A 9 0.46 3.45 8.43
C GLY A 9 1.19 2.50 7.50
N ILE A 10 0.52 1.44 7.08
CA ILE A 10 1.10 0.49 6.13
C ILE A 10 1.40 1.18 4.81
N ILE A 11 0.45 1.98 4.34
CA ILE A 11 0.63 2.74 3.09
C ILE A 11 1.81 3.69 3.22
N LYS A 12 1.90 4.37 4.35
CA LYS A 12 3.01 5.29 4.60
C LYS A 12 4.34 4.56 4.59
N ARG A 13 4.41 3.41 5.26
CA ARG A 13 5.63 2.61 5.29
C ARG A 13 6.00 2.10 3.91
N ALA A 14 5.02 1.69 3.14
CA ALA A 14 5.27 1.21 1.78
C ALA A 14 5.85 2.33 0.93
N LYS A 15 5.30 3.53 1.04
CA LYS A 15 5.83 4.66 0.30
C LYS A 15 7.27 4.95 0.71
N GLN A 16 7.56 4.90 2.00
CA GLN A 16 8.91 5.15 2.48
C GLN A 16 9.88 4.09 1.99
N ALA A 17 9.48 2.83 2.05
CA ALA A 17 10.34 1.74 1.62
C ALA A 17 10.65 1.81 0.12
N LEU A 18 9.70 2.30 -0.67
CA LEU A 18 9.86 2.43 -2.11
C LEU A 18 10.33 3.81 -2.51
N ASN A 19 10.59 4.67 -1.52
CA ASN A 19 11.06 6.03 -1.77
C ASN A 19 10.04 6.84 -2.57
N LEU A 20 8.76 6.63 -2.27
CA LEU A 20 7.66 7.33 -2.91
C LEU A 20 7.12 8.39 -1.94
N LYS A 21 6.59 9.47 -2.49
CA LYS A 21 6.12 10.58 -1.67
C LYS A 21 4.61 10.70 -1.65
N ARG A 22 3.94 10.23 -2.70
CA ARG A 22 2.51 10.42 -2.85
C ARG A 22 1.78 9.10 -3.02
N ASP A 23 0.50 9.12 -2.63
CA ASP A 23 -0.35 7.95 -2.82
C ASP A 23 -0.49 7.58 -4.29
N SER A 24 -0.52 8.58 -5.17
CA SER A 24 -0.62 8.32 -6.59
C SER A 24 0.60 7.55 -7.11
N GLU A 25 1.77 7.84 -6.56
CA GLU A 25 2.98 7.13 -6.94
C GLU A 25 2.91 5.68 -6.50
N LEU A 26 2.41 5.45 -5.29
CA LEU A 26 2.21 4.09 -4.80
C LEU A 26 1.19 3.34 -5.65
N ALA A 27 0.11 4.02 -6.02
CA ALA A 27 -0.91 3.41 -6.87
C ALA A 27 -0.33 2.98 -8.21
N GLU A 28 0.50 3.82 -8.80
CA GLU A 28 1.17 3.46 -10.05
C GLU A 28 2.05 2.25 -9.89
N PHE A 29 2.82 2.22 -8.81
CA PHE A 29 3.69 1.09 -8.54
C PHE A 29 2.88 -0.20 -8.43
N LEU A 30 1.73 -0.13 -7.76
CA LEU A 30 0.89 -1.30 -7.55
C LEU A 30 0.02 -1.64 -8.75
N GLY A 31 -0.08 -0.73 -9.71
CA GLY A 31 -0.91 -0.96 -10.87
C GLY A 31 -2.40 -0.75 -10.60
N VAL A 32 -2.73 0.10 -9.64
CA VAL A 32 -4.12 0.41 -9.30
C VAL A 32 -4.33 1.91 -9.40
N SER A 33 -5.59 2.34 -9.30
CA SER A 33 -5.89 3.75 -9.35
C SER A 33 -5.62 4.40 -7.98
N ARG A 34 -5.40 5.71 -8.00
CA ARG A 34 -5.22 6.45 -6.77
C ARG A 34 -6.44 6.31 -5.85
N ALA A 35 -7.62 6.27 -6.45
CA ALA A 35 -8.85 6.11 -5.67
C ALA A 35 -8.83 4.79 -4.89
N THR A 36 -8.26 3.74 -5.47
CA THR A 36 -8.15 2.45 -4.79
C THR A 36 -7.31 2.60 -3.52
N VAL A 37 -6.16 3.26 -3.60
CA VAL A 37 -5.31 3.47 -2.44
C VAL A 37 -6.04 4.31 -1.40
N THR A 38 -6.72 5.36 -1.84
CA THR A 38 -7.48 6.22 -0.94
C THR A 38 -8.58 5.42 -0.23
N ASN A 39 -9.27 4.55 -0.97
CA ASN A 39 -10.32 3.72 -0.39
C ASN A 39 -9.76 2.73 0.63
N TRP A 40 -8.57 2.18 0.37
CA TRP A 40 -7.94 1.30 1.34
C TRP A 40 -7.77 2.01 2.67
N ALA A 41 -7.25 3.24 2.63
CA ALA A 41 -7.05 4.01 3.85
C ALA A 41 -8.37 4.33 4.54
N ALA A 42 -9.38 4.71 3.76
CA ALA A 42 -10.68 5.08 4.32
C ALA A 42 -11.38 3.91 4.97
N ARG A 43 -11.23 2.72 4.39
CA ARG A 43 -11.88 1.51 4.90
C ARG A 43 -11.01 0.73 5.87
N ASN A 44 -9.78 1.16 6.05
CA ASN A 44 -8.79 0.45 6.84
C ASN A 44 -8.65 -1.00 6.35
N SER A 45 -8.61 -1.16 5.04
CA SER A 45 -8.52 -2.44 4.39
C SER A 45 -7.58 -2.33 3.20
N ILE A 46 -6.73 -3.32 2.98
CA ILE A 46 -5.74 -3.28 1.91
C ILE A 46 -5.64 -4.67 1.28
N ASP A 47 -5.33 -4.69 -0.01
CA ASP A 47 -5.13 -5.94 -0.72
C ASP A 47 -3.69 -6.41 -0.51
N PHE A 48 -3.49 -7.23 0.51
CA PHE A 48 -2.16 -7.71 0.84
C PHE A 48 -1.57 -8.60 -0.24
N ARG A 49 -2.41 -9.30 -0.98
CA ARG A 49 -1.91 -10.17 -2.05
C ARG A 49 -1.23 -9.34 -3.13
N LEU A 50 -1.87 -8.25 -3.51
CA LEU A 50 -1.31 -7.36 -4.51
C LEU A 50 -0.03 -6.73 -3.99
N LEU A 51 -0.05 -6.28 -2.74
CA LEU A 51 1.11 -5.66 -2.13
C LEU A 51 2.29 -6.61 -2.08
N LEU A 52 2.05 -7.84 -1.61
CA LEU A 52 3.11 -8.84 -1.51
C LEU A 52 3.63 -9.24 -2.88
N ASP A 53 2.75 -9.35 -3.85
CA ASP A 53 3.15 -9.71 -5.20
C ASP A 53 4.12 -8.68 -5.78
N LYS A 54 3.79 -7.41 -5.63
CA LYS A 54 4.64 -6.36 -6.17
C LYS A 54 5.95 -6.21 -5.41
N LEU A 55 5.88 -6.28 -4.08
CA LEU A 55 7.09 -6.18 -3.27
C LEU A 55 7.95 -7.43 -3.39
N GLY A 56 7.32 -8.58 -3.51
CA GLY A 56 8.05 -9.83 -3.69
C GLY A 56 8.88 -9.83 -4.95
N ASN A 57 8.33 -9.29 -6.03
CA ASN A 57 9.05 -9.19 -7.28
C ASN A 57 10.25 -8.28 -7.17
N THR A 58 10.18 -7.32 -6.27
CA THR A 58 11.27 -6.38 -6.07
C THR A 58 12.39 -6.99 -5.23
N VAL A 59 12.01 -7.80 -4.27
CA VAL A 59 12.96 -8.32 -3.28
C VAL A 59 13.79 -9.48 -3.83
N ASP A 60 13.22 -10.29 -4.60
CA ASP A 60 13.83 -11.50 -5.12
C ASP A 60 15.26 -11.73 -4.71
#